data_a3e25e5c9ee0b4f8ded4dbfdd8c772f9
#
_entry.id   a3e25e5c9ee0b4f8ded4dbfdd8c772f9
#
_cell.length_a   1.000
_cell.length_b   1.000
_cell.length_c   1.000
_cell.angle_alpha   90.00
_cell.angle_beta   90.00
_cell.angle_gamma   90.00
#
_symmetry.space_group_name_H-M   'P 1'
#
loop_
_entity.id
_entity.type
_entity.pdbx_description
1 polymer ?
#
loop_
_entity_poly.entity_id
_entity_poly.type
_entity_poly.pdbx_seq_one_letter_code
_entity_poly.pdbx_strand_id
1 'polypeptide(L)'
;MNLEFFIVRLRANRDAIAGLLTELSAEQTNWKPTPKDWSALEVINHLVDEERDDFRTRLRMTLFQPGEPWPPIDPEGWVVERAYAQRDLQQSIQQFLAERAESLAWLETCSEADWDATYQHPVGPITAGDLLAAWLAHDLLHLRQLVGFHWGYLNQVATPYTTRYAGDW
;
A
#
# COMPACT_ATOMS: atom_id res chain seq x y z
N MET A 1 21.33 -0.07 8.09
CA MET A 1 19.94 -0.53 7.84
C MET A 1 19.83 -2.03 8.02
N ASN A 2 18.78 -2.54 8.68
CA ASN A 2 18.49 -3.98 8.71
C ASN A 2 17.54 -4.34 7.54
N LEU A 3 18.09 -4.42 6.34
CA LEU A 3 17.33 -4.66 5.10
C LEU A 3 16.52 -5.96 5.14
N GLU A 4 17.08 -7.04 5.72
CA GLU A 4 16.39 -8.32 5.85
C GLU A 4 15.06 -8.19 6.62
N PHE A 5 15.05 -7.43 7.72
CA PHE A 5 13.83 -7.14 8.48
C PHE A 5 12.76 -6.51 7.58
N PHE A 6 13.12 -5.50 6.77
CA PHE A 6 12.16 -4.83 5.89
C PHE A 6 11.63 -5.77 4.82
N ILE A 7 12.48 -6.55 4.17
CA ILE A 7 12.09 -7.54 3.15
C ILE A 7 11.10 -8.56 3.73
N VAL A 8 11.41 -9.12 4.89
CA VAL A 8 10.54 -10.10 5.57
C VAL A 8 9.18 -9.47 5.92
N ARG A 9 9.17 -8.24 6.43
CA ARG A 9 7.92 -7.54 6.81
C ARG A 9 7.08 -7.14 5.60
N LEU A 10 7.68 -6.60 4.54
CA LEU A 10 6.98 -6.27 3.30
C LEU A 10 6.36 -7.51 2.65
N ARG A 11 7.06 -8.66 2.69
CA ARG A 11 6.53 -9.94 2.22
C ARG A 11 5.32 -10.39 3.03
N ALA A 12 5.41 -10.32 4.36
CA ALA A 12 4.30 -10.68 5.25
C ALA A 12 3.08 -9.74 5.09
N ASN A 13 3.32 -8.43 4.92
CA ASN A 13 2.27 -7.45 4.69
C ASN A 13 1.56 -7.68 3.34
N ARG A 14 2.31 -8.05 2.30
CA ARG A 14 1.73 -8.45 1.00
C ARG A 14 0.67 -9.54 1.17
N ASP A 15 1.04 -10.60 1.90
CA ASP A 15 0.17 -11.75 2.09
C ASP A 15 -1.06 -11.39 2.96
N ALA A 16 -0.87 -10.54 3.97
CA ALA A 16 -1.95 -10.05 4.81
C ALA A 16 -2.93 -9.14 4.03
N ILE A 17 -2.41 -8.21 3.21
CA ILE A 17 -3.23 -7.33 2.36
C ILE A 17 -4.05 -8.18 1.38
N ALA A 18 -3.42 -9.10 0.66
CA ALA A 18 -4.10 -9.97 -0.28
C ALA A 18 -5.16 -10.84 0.43
N GLY A 19 -4.86 -11.38 1.61
CA GLY A 19 -5.79 -12.19 2.41
C GLY A 19 -7.05 -11.41 2.83
N LEU A 20 -6.91 -10.13 3.20
CA LEU A 20 -8.06 -9.27 3.53
C LEU A 20 -8.96 -8.95 2.34
N LEU A 21 -8.48 -9.13 1.11
CA LEU A 21 -9.22 -8.83 -0.12
C LEU A 21 -9.76 -10.08 -0.81
N THR A 22 -9.42 -11.27 -0.31
CA THR A 22 -9.87 -12.53 -0.86
C THR A 22 -11.35 -12.76 -0.56
N GLU A 23 -12.10 -13.32 -1.54
CA GLU A 23 -13.50 -13.73 -1.42
C GLU A 23 -14.50 -12.59 -1.07
N LEU A 24 -14.15 -11.34 -1.33
CA LEU A 24 -15.11 -10.24 -1.22
C LEU A 24 -16.22 -10.38 -2.28
N SER A 25 -17.49 -10.20 -1.87
CA SER A 25 -18.58 -10.05 -2.83
C SER A 25 -18.43 -8.78 -3.66
N ALA A 26 -19.11 -8.69 -4.81
CA ALA A 26 -19.12 -7.48 -5.63
C ALA A 26 -19.66 -6.27 -4.87
N GLU A 27 -20.63 -6.46 -3.98
CA GLU A 27 -21.15 -5.41 -3.10
C GLU A 27 -20.06 -4.94 -2.13
N GLN A 28 -19.42 -5.87 -1.43
CA GLN A 28 -18.38 -5.58 -0.46
C GLN A 28 -17.16 -4.92 -1.11
N THR A 29 -16.73 -5.39 -2.28
CA THR A 29 -15.60 -4.83 -3.05
C THR A 29 -15.74 -3.32 -3.28
N ASN A 30 -16.96 -2.84 -3.54
CA ASN A 30 -17.26 -1.46 -3.86
C ASN A 30 -17.86 -0.66 -2.69
N TRP A 31 -18.12 -1.32 -1.56
CA TRP A 31 -18.66 -0.65 -0.38
C TRP A 31 -17.66 0.37 0.18
N LYS A 32 -18.20 1.47 0.71
CA LYS A 32 -17.43 2.54 1.36
C LYS A 32 -18.02 2.84 2.73
N PRO A 33 -17.20 2.95 3.78
CA PRO A 33 -17.68 3.36 5.12
C PRO A 33 -18.43 4.68 5.08
N THR A 34 -17.89 5.66 4.37
CA THR A 34 -18.55 6.91 4.00
C THR A 34 -18.32 7.23 2.52
N PRO A 35 -19.12 8.12 1.91
CA PRO A 35 -18.90 8.52 0.49
C PRO A 35 -17.52 9.13 0.18
N LYS A 36 -16.78 9.55 1.21
CA LYS A 36 -15.44 10.13 1.07
C LYS A 36 -14.33 9.11 1.22
N ASP A 37 -14.64 7.93 1.78
CA ASP A 37 -13.67 6.88 1.98
C ASP A 37 -13.43 6.10 0.68
N TRP A 38 -12.34 5.37 0.64
CA TRP A 38 -12.05 4.45 -0.44
C TRP A 38 -12.68 3.08 -0.20
N SER A 39 -13.12 2.45 -1.27
CA SER A 39 -13.52 1.04 -1.28
C SER A 39 -12.27 0.14 -1.23
N ALA A 40 -12.48 -1.15 -0.93
CA ALA A 40 -11.41 -2.14 -0.98
C ALA A 40 -10.72 -2.19 -2.36
N LEU A 41 -11.48 -2.03 -3.44
CA LEU A 41 -10.97 -1.99 -4.81
C LEU A 41 -10.09 -0.74 -5.06
N GLU A 42 -10.48 0.41 -4.54
CA GLU A 42 -9.69 1.63 -4.67
C GLU A 42 -8.39 1.54 -3.86
N VAL A 43 -8.43 0.96 -2.65
CA VAL A 43 -7.24 0.76 -1.81
C VAL A 43 -6.22 -0.15 -2.50
N ILE A 44 -6.63 -1.31 -3.04
CA ILE A 44 -5.65 -2.20 -3.68
C ILE A 44 -5.02 -1.59 -4.92
N ASN A 45 -5.79 -0.84 -5.71
CA ASN A 45 -5.26 -0.16 -6.89
C ASN A 45 -4.33 1.00 -6.55
N HIS A 46 -4.61 1.72 -5.46
CA HIS A 46 -3.69 2.70 -4.90
C HIS A 46 -2.37 2.03 -4.49
N LEU A 47 -2.42 0.90 -3.77
CA LEU A 47 -1.21 0.16 -3.37
C LEU A 47 -0.39 -0.34 -4.57
N VAL A 48 -1.01 -0.73 -5.68
CA VAL A 48 -0.30 -1.08 -6.93
C VAL A 48 0.50 0.10 -7.45
N ASP A 49 -0.13 1.27 -7.52
CA ASP A 49 0.49 2.45 -8.11
C ASP A 49 1.56 3.05 -7.17
N GLU A 50 1.33 3.08 -5.85
CA GLU A 50 2.34 3.50 -4.86
C GLU A 50 3.57 2.60 -4.86
N GLU A 51 3.35 1.28 -4.98
CA GLU A 51 4.43 0.30 -5.08
C GLU A 51 5.37 0.61 -6.25
N ARG A 52 4.79 0.84 -7.43
CA ARG A 52 5.53 1.00 -8.69
C ARG A 52 6.00 2.42 -8.93
N ASP A 53 5.09 3.38 -8.82
CA ASP A 53 5.30 4.75 -9.30
C ASP A 53 5.83 5.69 -8.21
N ASP A 54 5.65 5.33 -6.91
CA ASP A 54 6.19 6.08 -5.79
C ASP A 54 7.37 5.34 -5.12
N PHE A 55 7.11 4.44 -4.18
CA PHE A 55 8.15 3.92 -3.29
C PHE A 55 9.32 3.25 -4.02
N ARG A 56 9.06 2.28 -4.89
CA ARG A 56 10.13 1.58 -5.63
C ARG A 56 10.90 2.55 -6.53
N THR A 57 10.20 3.41 -7.25
CA THR A 57 10.82 4.36 -8.17
C THR A 57 11.66 5.39 -7.43
N ARG A 58 11.12 6.04 -6.39
CA ARG A 58 11.84 7.08 -5.64
C ARG A 58 13.00 6.52 -4.84
N LEU A 59 12.83 5.37 -4.21
CA LEU A 59 13.92 4.69 -3.51
C LEU A 59 15.06 4.34 -4.47
N ARG A 60 14.73 3.80 -5.65
CA ARG A 60 15.72 3.49 -6.69
C ARG A 60 16.45 4.73 -7.19
N MET A 61 15.73 5.81 -7.41
CA MET A 61 16.34 7.08 -7.83
C MET A 61 17.25 7.66 -6.75
N THR A 62 16.83 7.63 -5.48
CA THR A 62 17.63 8.11 -4.36
C THR A 62 18.94 7.34 -4.22
N LEU A 63 18.89 6.02 -4.40
CA LEU A 63 20.08 5.17 -4.30
C LEU A 63 21.04 5.26 -5.49
N PHE A 64 20.51 5.38 -6.72
CA PHE A 64 21.32 5.14 -7.92
C PHE A 64 21.32 6.30 -8.94
N GLN A 65 20.55 7.35 -8.71
CA GLN A 65 20.40 8.51 -9.60
C GLN A 65 20.42 9.82 -8.80
N PRO A 66 21.49 10.09 -8.04
CA PRO A 66 21.54 11.26 -7.17
C PRO A 66 21.41 12.56 -7.97
N GLY A 67 20.53 13.45 -7.52
CA GLY A 67 20.28 14.75 -8.14
C GLY A 67 19.19 14.74 -9.23
N GLU A 68 18.74 13.60 -9.71
CA GLU A 68 17.61 13.54 -10.64
C GLU A 68 16.30 13.81 -9.89
N PRO A 69 15.40 14.66 -10.43
CA PRO A 69 14.14 14.99 -9.77
C PRO A 69 13.21 13.78 -9.76
N TRP A 70 12.58 13.54 -8.62
CA TRP A 70 11.53 12.51 -8.55
C TRP A 70 10.35 12.85 -9.46
N PRO A 71 9.75 11.86 -10.13
CA PRO A 71 8.52 12.08 -10.87
C PRO A 71 7.41 12.58 -9.93
N PRO A 72 6.52 13.47 -10.42
CA PRO A 72 5.38 13.91 -9.64
C PRO A 72 4.42 12.73 -9.42
N ILE A 73 3.77 12.71 -8.26
CA ILE A 73 2.70 11.77 -7.92
C ILE A 73 1.45 12.55 -7.52
N ASP A 74 0.29 11.94 -7.76
CA ASP A 74 -1.01 12.43 -7.29
C ASP A 74 -1.88 11.24 -6.83
N PRO A 75 -1.55 10.65 -5.66
CA PRO A 75 -2.21 9.44 -5.18
C PRO A 75 -3.74 9.56 -5.05
N GLU A 76 -4.23 10.73 -4.66
CA GLU A 76 -5.67 10.99 -4.55
C GLU A 76 -6.32 11.20 -5.94
N GLY A 77 -5.66 11.96 -6.82
CA GLY A 77 -6.14 12.20 -8.18
C GLY A 77 -6.16 10.93 -9.03
N TRP A 78 -5.19 10.02 -8.84
CA TRP A 78 -5.13 8.76 -9.58
C TRP A 78 -6.36 7.87 -9.36
N VAL A 79 -7.03 7.95 -8.22
CA VAL A 79 -8.27 7.18 -7.96
C VAL A 79 -9.31 7.42 -9.06
N VAL A 80 -9.45 8.68 -9.47
CA VAL A 80 -10.40 9.10 -10.53
C VAL A 80 -9.75 8.97 -11.90
N GLU A 81 -8.54 9.50 -12.10
CA GLU A 81 -7.82 9.51 -13.37
C GLU A 81 -7.60 8.10 -13.92
N ARG A 82 -7.21 7.17 -13.05
CA ARG A 82 -6.92 5.78 -13.40
C ARG A 82 -8.13 4.85 -13.21
N ALA A 83 -9.30 5.43 -12.91
CA ALA A 83 -10.59 4.74 -12.80
C ALA A 83 -10.56 3.48 -11.92
N TYR A 84 -9.99 3.57 -10.71
CA TYR A 84 -9.83 2.42 -9.82
C TYR A 84 -11.12 1.67 -9.54
N ALA A 85 -12.23 2.37 -9.35
CA ALA A 85 -13.55 1.77 -9.10
C ALA A 85 -14.10 0.93 -10.27
N GLN A 86 -13.49 1.00 -11.45
CA GLN A 86 -13.93 0.25 -12.65
C GLN A 86 -13.04 -0.98 -12.92
N ARG A 87 -12.02 -1.22 -12.10
CA ARG A 87 -11.09 -2.33 -12.29
C ARG A 87 -11.67 -3.63 -11.72
N ASP A 88 -11.09 -4.75 -12.12
CA ASP A 88 -11.40 -6.07 -11.56
C ASP A 88 -10.57 -6.33 -10.31
N LEU A 89 -11.23 -6.77 -9.21
CA LEU A 89 -10.56 -6.98 -7.92
C LEU A 89 -9.48 -8.07 -8.02
N GLN A 90 -9.78 -9.19 -8.68
CA GLN A 90 -8.83 -10.30 -8.75
C GLN A 90 -7.60 -9.93 -9.58
N GLN A 91 -7.80 -9.21 -10.68
CA GLN A 91 -6.69 -8.69 -11.48
C GLN A 91 -5.86 -7.67 -10.68
N SER A 92 -6.50 -6.78 -9.91
CA SER A 92 -5.82 -5.80 -9.06
C SER A 92 -4.98 -6.48 -7.97
N ILE A 93 -5.50 -7.52 -7.31
CA ILE A 93 -4.76 -8.32 -6.33
C ILE A 93 -3.54 -8.98 -7.01
N GLN A 94 -3.72 -9.60 -8.17
CA GLN A 94 -2.61 -10.24 -8.90
C GLN A 94 -1.55 -9.23 -9.31
N GLN A 95 -1.95 -8.04 -9.74
CA GLN A 95 -1.03 -6.97 -10.08
C GLN A 95 -0.23 -6.51 -8.86
N PHE A 96 -0.88 -6.28 -7.72
CA PHE A 96 -0.19 -5.93 -6.46
C PHE A 96 0.82 -7.00 -6.05
N LEU A 97 0.44 -8.27 -6.12
CA LEU A 97 1.34 -9.40 -5.79
C LEU A 97 2.57 -9.42 -6.71
N ALA A 98 2.37 -9.16 -8.01
CA ALA A 98 3.45 -9.12 -9.00
C ALA A 98 4.39 -7.93 -8.76
N GLU A 99 3.85 -6.71 -8.56
CA GLU A 99 4.66 -5.51 -8.29
C GLU A 99 5.46 -5.67 -7.00
N ARG A 100 4.85 -6.19 -5.92
CA ARG A 100 5.55 -6.46 -4.66
C ARG A 100 6.62 -7.54 -4.82
N ALA A 101 6.39 -8.58 -5.62
CA ALA A 101 7.40 -9.59 -5.89
C ALA A 101 8.62 -8.99 -6.61
N GLU A 102 8.39 -8.11 -7.59
CA GLU A 102 9.46 -7.37 -8.27
C GLU A 102 10.24 -6.48 -7.31
N SER A 103 9.53 -5.75 -6.43
CA SER A 103 10.16 -4.90 -5.42
C SER A 103 11.03 -5.68 -4.44
N LEU A 104 10.53 -6.81 -3.95
CA LEU A 104 11.29 -7.67 -3.02
C LEU A 104 12.52 -8.24 -3.70
N ALA A 105 12.42 -8.74 -4.94
CA ALA A 105 13.55 -9.25 -5.69
C ALA A 105 14.61 -8.15 -5.94
N TRP A 106 14.18 -6.93 -6.25
CA TRP A 106 15.08 -5.80 -6.38
C TRP A 106 15.74 -5.41 -5.04
N LEU A 107 14.99 -5.33 -3.94
CA LEU A 107 15.54 -5.02 -2.61
C LEU A 107 16.60 -6.04 -2.18
N GLU A 108 16.44 -7.32 -2.51
CA GLU A 108 17.44 -8.37 -2.24
C GLU A 108 18.80 -8.08 -2.92
N THR A 109 18.83 -7.28 -4.00
CA THR A 109 20.06 -6.85 -4.65
C THR A 109 20.72 -5.62 -4.00
N CYS A 110 20.05 -4.98 -3.03
CA CYS A 110 20.47 -3.71 -2.42
C CYS A 110 21.23 -3.89 -1.09
N SER A 111 21.83 -5.05 -0.81
CA SER A 111 22.52 -5.32 0.47
C SER A 111 23.65 -4.33 0.78
N GLU A 112 24.36 -3.87 -0.24
CA GLU A 112 25.50 -2.94 -0.13
C GLU A 112 25.12 -1.50 -0.50
N ALA A 113 23.83 -1.18 -0.59
CA ALA A 113 23.39 0.16 -0.96
C ALA A 113 23.65 1.18 0.16
N ASP A 114 23.88 2.42 -0.21
CA ASP A 114 24.05 3.55 0.71
C ASP A 114 22.67 4.03 1.20
N TRP A 115 22.23 3.51 2.33
CA TRP A 115 20.93 3.86 2.94
C TRP A 115 20.88 5.28 3.52
N ASP A 116 22.01 5.97 3.63
CA ASP A 116 22.11 7.37 4.01
C ASP A 116 22.11 8.29 2.77
N ALA A 117 22.13 7.72 1.55
CA ALA A 117 21.91 8.48 0.31
C ALA A 117 20.64 9.32 0.42
N THR A 118 20.72 10.62 0.05
CA THR A 118 19.69 11.59 0.39
C THR A 118 19.15 12.30 -0.85
N TYR A 119 17.82 12.38 -0.96
CA TYR A 119 17.12 13.27 -1.88
C TYR A 119 16.77 14.60 -1.21
N GLN A 120 17.00 15.74 -1.89
CA GLN A 120 16.63 17.05 -1.39
C GLN A 120 15.17 17.37 -1.74
N HIS A 121 14.25 16.94 -0.91
CA HIS A 121 12.83 17.20 -1.10
C HIS A 121 12.46 18.61 -0.55
N PRO A 122 11.44 19.32 -1.10
CA PRO A 122 11.02 20.63 -0.61
C PRO A 122 10.66 20.69 0.89
N VAL A 123 10.21 19.59 1.47
CA VAL A 123 9.90 19.52 2.92
C VAL A 123 11.10 19.18 3.79
N GLY A 124 12.28 18.99 3.20
CA GLY A 124 13.53 18.63 3.87
C GLY A 124 14.18 17.38 3.26
N PRO A 125 15.45 17.10 3.61
CA PRO A 125 16.16 15.94 3.08
C PRO A 125 15.48 14.64 3.52
N ILE A 126 15.37 13.70 2.58
CA ILE A 126 14.80 12.36 2.81
C ILE A 126 15.87 11.33 2.44
N THR A 127 16.23 10.46 3.35
CA THR A 127 17.19 9.39 3.08
C THR A 127 16.52 8.19 2.41
N ALA A 128 17.32 7.35 1.75
CA ALA A 128 16.85 6.07 1.22
C ALA A 128 16.28 5.17 2.35
N GLY A 129 16.90 5.23 3.54
CA GLY A 129 16.41 4.55 4.73
C GLY A 129 15.05 5.06 5.19
N ASP A 130 14.81 6.38 5.14
CA ASP A 130 13.51 6.98 5.46
C ASP A 130 12.42 6.51 4.48
N LEU A 131 12.74 6.45 3.18
CA LEU A 131 11.81 5.95 2.17
C LEU A 131 11.43 4.48 2.40
N LEU A 132 12.39 3.63 2.69
CA LEU A 132 12.10 2.22 2.97
C LEU A 132 11.28 2.06 4.26
N ALA A 133 11.58 2.85 5.28
CA ALA A 133 10.80 2.87 6.52
C ALA A 133 9.37 3.38 6.29
N ALA A 134 9.21 4.45 5.48
CA ALA A 134 7.91 4.99 5.11
C ALA A 134 7.09 3.98 4.29
N TRP A 135 7.72 3.25 3.36
CA TRP A 135 7.06 2.21 2.58
C TRP A 135 6.45 1.12 3.47
N LEU A 136 7.24 0.59 4.41
CA LEU A 136 6.73 -0.41 5.36
C LEU A 136 5.62 0.16 6.26
N ALA A 137 5.76 1.41 6.71
CA ALA A 137 4.74 2.09 7.50
C ALA A 137 3.44 2.31 6.70
N HIS A 138 3.54 2.62 5.42
CA HIS A 138 2.41 2.80 4.50
C HIS A 138 1.58 1.51 4.38
N ASP A 139 2.23 0.36 4.24
CA ASP A 139 1.53 -0.93 4.30
C ASP A 139 0.71 -1.09 5.58
N LEU A 140 1.28 -0.74 6.74
CA LEU A 140 0.59 -0.87 8.02
C LEU A 140 -0.61 0.09 8.14
N LEU A 141 -0.51 1.30 7.55
CA LEU A 141 -1.65 2.22 7.47
C LEU A 141 -2.79 1.64 6.65
N HIS A 142 -2.49 1.01 5.50
CA HIS A 142 -3.50 0.39 4.65
C HIS A 142 -4.02 -0.93 5.21
N LEU A 143 -3.22 -1.73 5.90
CA LEU A 143 -3.70 -2.87 6.67
C LEU A 143 -4.74 -2.43 7.71
N ARG A 144 -4.44 -1.38 8.48
CA ARG A 144 -5.40 -0.79 9.43
C ARG A 144 -6.67 -0.30 8.72
N GLN A 145 -6.54 0.35 7.56
CA GLN A 145 -7.68 0.81 6.77
C GLN A 145 -8.54 -0.36 6.30
N LEU A 146 -7.94 -1.44 5.78
CA LEU A 146 -8.67 -2.63 5.33
C LEU A 146 -9.34 -3.37 6.49
N VAL A 147 -8.69 -3.48 7.65
CA VAL A 147 -9.32 -4.06 8.85
C VAL A 147 -10.50 -3.19 9.30
N GLY A 148 -10.36 -1.85 9.28
CA GLY A 148 -11.46 -0.92 9.56
C GLY A 148 -12.62 -1.03 8.56
N PHE A 149 -12.31 -1.24 7.28
CA PHE A 149 -13.29 -1.52 6.23
C PHE A 149 -14.10 -2.78 6.56
N HIS A 150 -13.46 -3.89 6.90
CA HIS A 150 -14.14 -5.14 7.29
C HIS A 150 -15.00 -4.97 8.53
N TRP A 151 -14.48 -4.26 9.54
CA TRP A 151 -15.23 -3.95 10.75
C TRP A 151 -16.49 -3.15 10.46
N GLY A 152 -16.40 -2.11 9.65
CA GLY A 152 -17.54 -1.29 9.25
C GLY A 152 -18.60 -2.08 8.49
N TYR A 153 -18.17 -2.88 7.50
CA TYR A 153 -19.06 -3.72 6.72
C TYR A 153 -19.75 -4.79 7.58
N LEU A 154 -19.01 -5.45 8.50
CA LEU A 154 -19.56 -6.42 9.44
C LEU A 154 -20.69 -5.79 10.28
N ASN A 155 -20.49 -4.60 10.83
CA ASN A 155 -21.51 -3.92 11.65
C ASN A 155 -22.77 -3.56 10.85
N GLN A 156 -22.64 -3.29 9.54
CA GLN A 156 -23.78 -3.08 8.66
C GLN A 156 -24.57 -4.37 8.44
N VAL A 157 -23.89 -5.45 8.05
CA VAL A 157 -24.56 -6.72 7.68
C VAL A 157 -25.04 -7.51 8.89
N ALA A 158 -24.44 -7.32 10.05
CA ALA A 158 -24.84 -8.01 11.29
C ALA A 158 -26.17 -7.52 11.86
N THR A 159 -26.69 -6.37 11.44
CA THR A 159 -27.94 -5.79 11.94
C THR A 159 -29.09 -6.80 11.80
N PRO A 160 -29.94 -7.05 12.86
CA PRO A 160 -30.06 -6.29 14.12
C PRO A 160 -29.12 -6.77 15.27
N TYR A 161 -28.24 -7.69 15.03
CA TYR A 161 -27.28 -8.18 16.03
C TYR A 161 -26.14 -7.18 16.26
N THR A 162 -25.44 -7.30 17.39
CA THR A 162 -24.35 -6.39 17.76
C THR A 162 -23.04 -7.14 17.95
N THR A 163 -21.93 -6.44 17.68
CA THR A 163 -20.57 -6.95 17.87
C THR A 163 -20.03 -6.69 19.28
N ARG A 164 -20.84 -6.13 20.20
CA ARG A 164 -20.42 -5.66 21.54
C ARG A 164 -19.73 -6.71 22.41
N TYR A 165 -20.06 -7.99 22.22
CA TYR A 165 -19.45 -9.08 22.99
C TYR A 165 -17.97 -9.30 22.63
N ALA A 166 -17.54 -8.86 21.44
CA ALA A 166 -16.15 -8.95 21.01
C ALA A 166 -15.23 -7.89 21.65
N GLY A 167 -15.79 -6.87 22.32
CA GLY A 167 -15.08 -5.74 22.89
C GLY A 167 -15.22 -4.45 22.06
N ASP A 168 -14.44 -3.43 22.44
CA ASP A 168 -14.41 -2.13 21.77
C ASP A 168 -13.40 -2.14 20.59
N TRP A 169 -13.72 -1.30 19.57
CA TRP A 169 -12.86 -1.11 18.38
C TRP A 169 -11.97 0.13 18.55
#